data_fe3547904b1b4839e896b6b59ac9d697
#
_entry.id   fe3547904b1b4839e896b6b59ac9d697
#
_cell.length_a   1.000
_cell.length_b   1.000
_cell.length_c   1.000
_cell.angle_alpha   90.00
_cell.angle_beta   90.00
_cell.angle_gamma   90.00
#
_symmetry.space_group_name_H-M   'P 1'
#
loop_
_entity.id
_entity.type
_entity.pdbx_description
1 polymer ?
#
loop_
_entity_poly.entity_id
_entity_poly.type
_entity_poly.pdbx_seq_one_letter_code
_entity_poly.pdbx_strand_id
1 'polypeptide(L)'
;MVYTYGQQVVEQRIESKAKNIIIEFDLIDHIQLFNAVDESTITVRAEGSVQSPSFQLEETDGHVLIRDNELLVSEESLGDDKVCMIEPNYTSYQIYVPKNRTLYISFMEGNFYTDKFEGDLNLKVEDGIIKLKDMNFPVKLSLNAGSVFLHEIRNTKIDAETNLGVLVNDISEEDSAMPNKKLLQTIGNPNNSIVIRTILANIYLYGSKD
;
A
#
# COMPACT_ATOMS: atom_id res chain seq x y z
N MET A 1 23.94 -30.02 -9.52
CA MET A 1 23.88 -28.76 -10.26
C MET A 1 23.01 -27.84 -9.42
N VAL A 2 23.58 -26.83 -8.77
CA VAL A 2 22.83 -25.92 -7.91
C VAL A 2 22.39 -24.75 -8.80
N TYR A 3 21.10 -24.61 -9.07
CA TYR A 3 20.56 -23.43 -9.74
C TYR A 3 20.43 -22.32 -8.69
N THR A 4 21.29 -21.32 -8.75
CA THR A 4 21.07 -20.05 -8.07
C THR A 4 20.07 -19.25 -8.90
N TYR A 5 18.84 -19.21 -8.49
CA TYR A 5 17.87 -18.23 -9.00
C TYR A 5 18.28 -16.86 -8.48
N GLY A 6 18.83 -16.03 -9.34
CA GLY A 6 19.06 -14.62 -9.03
C GLY A 6 17.71 -13.90 -9.04
N GLN A 7 17.45 -13.09 -8.02
CA GLN A 7 16.32 -12.17 -8.00
C GLN A 7 16.36 -11.31 -9.26
N GLN A 8 15.24 -11.24 -9.98
CA GLN A 8 15.15 -10.43 -11.19
C GLN A 8 14.53 -9.09 -10.84
N VAL A 9 15.24 -8.02 -11.19
CA VAL A 9 14.81 -6.65 -10.93
C VAL A 9 14.50 -5.97 -12.25
N VAL A 10 13.32 -5.35 -12.32
CA VAL A 10 12.88 -4.50 -13.43
C VAL A 10 12.65 -3.10 -12.91
N GLU A 11 13.22 -2.10 -13.57
CA GLU A 11 13.00 -0.68 -13.22
C GLU A 11 12.47 0.07 -14.44
N GLN A 12 11.41 0.83 -14.23
CA GLN A 12 10.84 1.75 -15.23
C GLN A 12 10.72 3.14 -14.64
N ARG A 13 10.84 4.16 -15.51
CA ARG A 13 10.73 5.57 -15.12
C ARG A 13 9.88 6.31 -16.14
N ILE A 14 9.10 7.27 -15.65
CA ILE A 14 8.32 8.20 -16.46
C ILE A 14 8.45 9.61 -15.91
N GLU A 15 8.63 10.59 -16.79
CA GLU A 15 8.49 12.00 -16.43
C GLU A 15 7.04 12.41 -16.61
N SER A 16 6.42 12.90 -15.55
CA SER A 16 5.01 13.28 -15.56
C SER A 16 4.73 14.47 -14.65
N LYS A 17 3.82 15.32 -15.09
CA LYS A 17 3.23 16.39 -14.29
C LYS A 17 1.82 16.04 -13.80
N ALA A 18 1.33 14.84 -14.10
CA ALA A 18 0.02 14.36 -13.67
C ALA A 18 -0.10 14.45 -12.15
N LYS A 19 -1.20 15.01 -11.67
CA LYS A 19 -1.47 15.14 -10.25
C LYS A 19 -1.89 13.80 -9.62
N ASN A 20 -2.59 12.97 -10.39
CA ASN A 20 -3.14 11.71 -9.95
C ASN A 20 -2.29 10.55 -10.45
N ILE A 21 -2.02 9.60 -9.56
CA ILE A 21 -1.31 8.36 -9.85
C ILE A 21 -2.18 7.21 -9.37
N ILE A 22 -2.47 6.28 -10.26
CA ILE A 22 -3.29 5.11 -10.03
C ILE A 22 -2.39 3.89 -10.03
N ILE A 23 -2.45 3.08 -8.97
CA ILE A 23 -1.65 1.87 -8.79
C ILE A 23 -2.64 0.73 -8.55
N GLU A 24 -2.65 -0.23 -9.47
CA GLU A 24 -3.57 -1.37 -9.45
C GLU A 24 -2.79 -2.67 -9.57
N PHE A 25 -2.80 -3.47 -8.53
CA PHE A 25 -2.16 -4.77 -8.47
C PHE A 25 -3.12 -5.82 -7.93
N ASP A 26 -2.88 -7.08 -8.24
CA ASP A 26 -3.64 -8.19 -7.68
C ASP A 26 -2.94 -8.78 -6.46
N LEU A 27 -1.96 -9.64 -6.68
CA LEU A 27 -1.22 -10.35 -5.65
C LEU A 27 0.21 -9.85 -5.60
N ILE A 28 0.59 -9.28 -4.48
CA ILE A 28 1.95 -8.73 -4.29
C ILE A 28 2.55 -9.24 -2.98
N ASP A 29 3.86 -9.23 -2.87
CA ASP A 29 4.53 -9.39 -1.59
C ASP A 29 4.40 -8.10 -0.77
N HIS A 30 4.92 -7.00 -1.32
CA HIS A 30 4.75 -5.71 -0.70
C HIS A 30 4.98 -4.53 -1.65
N ILE A 31 4.42 -3.38 -1.28
CA ILE A 31 4.74 -2.07 -1.83
C ILE A 31 5.46 -1.25 -0.76
N GLN A 32 6.61 -0.68 -1.10
CA GLN A 32 7.26 0.39 -0.36
C GLN A 32 7.13 1.70 -1.14
N LEU A 33 6.45 2.68 -0.54
CA LEU A 33 6.24 3.98 -1.15
C LEU A 33 7.20 5.02 -0.56
N PHE A 34 7.85 5.79 -1.45
CA PHE A 34 8.83 6.82 -1.10
C PHE A 34 8.52 8.15 -1.81
N ASN A 35 8.96 9.25 -1.22
CA ASN A 35 9.05 10.52 -1.95
C ASN A 35 10.23 10.46 -2.92
N ALA A 36 9.98 10.81 -4.18
CA ALA A 36 11.05 11.03 -5.15
C ALA A 36 11.83 12.31 -4.81
N VAL A 37 13.10 12.32 -5.18
CA VAL A 37 13.96 13.52 -5.05
C VAL A 37 13.62 14.54 -6.13
N ASP A 38 13.29 14.05 -7.31
CA ASP A 38 12.88 14.85 -8.48
C ASP A 38 11.38 15.16 -8.42
N GLU A 39 10.98 16.37 -8.83
CA GLU A 39 9.59 16.84 -8.77
C GLU A 39 8.70 16.30 -9.91
N SER A 40 9.27 15.66 -10.92
CA SER A 40 8.56 15.19 -12.11
C SER A 40 8.71 13.71 -12.40
N THR A 41 9.73 13.05 -11.85
CA THR A 41 10.04 11.66 -12.19
C THR A 41 9.38 10.67 -11.23
N ILE A 42 8.57 9.77 -11.78
CA ILE A 42 8.06 8.60 -11.08
C ILE A 42 8.93 7.41 -11.45
N THR A 43 9.42 6.69 -10.44
CA THR A 43 10.24 5.48 -10.62
C THR A 43 9.56 4.30 -9.97
N VAL A 44 9.43 3.21 -10.70
CA VAL A 44 8.92 1.92 -10.19
C VAL A 44 10.00 0.88 -10.36
N ARG A 45 10.40 0.27 -9.27
CA ARG A 45 11.32 -0.87 -9.23
C ARG A 45 10.57 -2.08 -8.70
N ALA A 46 10.53 -3.14 -9.49
CA ALA A 46 9.88 -4.40 -9.16
C ALA A 46 10.90 -5.51 -9.04
N GLU A 47 10.74 -6.37 -8.05
CA GLU A 47 11.60 -7.51 -7.75
C GLU A 47 10.75 -8.78 -7.60
N GLY A 48 10.96 -9.75 -8.47
CA GLY A 48 10.25 -11.03 -8.47
C GLY A 48 11.09 -12.13 -7.86
N SER A 49 10.44 -13.10 -7.20
CA SER A 49 11.10 -14.23 -6.56
C SER A 49 11.46 -15.36 -7.51
N VAL A 50 10.63 -15.61 -8.52
CA VAL A 50 10.73 -16.76 -9.43
C VAL A 50 10.85 -16.34 -10.89
N GLN A 51 10.07 -15.33 -11.30
CA GLN A 51 10.02 -14.81 -12.67
C GLN A 51 10.33 -13.33 -12.69
N SER A 52 10.74 -12.84 -13.87
CA SER A 52 10.92 -11.40 -14.09
C SER A 52 9.57 -10.69 -13.90
N PRO A 53 9.50 -9.70 -12.99
CA PRO A 53 8.27 -8.95 -12.81
C PRO A 53 7.88 -8.25 -14.12
N SER A 54 6.59 -8.21 -14.39
CA SER A 54 6.04 -7.52 -15.56
C SER A 54 4.95 -6.56 -15.10
N PHE A 55 5.11 -5.28 -15.41
CA PHE A 55 4.14 -4.25 -15.09
C PHE A 55 4.13 -3.16 -16.16
N GLN A 56 3.03 -2.43 -16.24
CA GLN A 56 2.87 -1.27 -17.12
C GLN A 56 3.03 0.00 -16.30
N LEU A 57 3.76 0.97 -16.86
CA LEU A 57 3.89 2.33 -16.35
C LEU A 57 3.64 3.30 -17.51
N GLU A 58 2.49 3.96 -17.52
CA GLU A 58 2.07 4.83 -18.61
C GLU A 58 1.32 6.07 -18.13
N GLU A 59 1.32 7.13 -18.90
CA GLU A 59 0.48 8.30 -18.67
C GLU A 59 -0.67 8.31 -19.67
N THR A 60 -1.89 8.32 -19.14
CA THR A 60 -3.13 8.28 -19.92
C THR A 60 -4.15 9.23 -19.29
N ASP A 61 -4.83 10.03 -20.11
CA ASP A 61 -5.92 10.93 -19.67
C ASP A 61 -5.55 11.84 -18.48
N GLY A 62 -4.28 12.28 -18.40
CA GLY A 62 -3.81 13.20 -17.38
C GLY A 62 -3.57 12.54 -16.00
N HIS A 63 -3.49 11.22 -15.93
CA HIS A 63 -3.03 10.46 -14.79
C HIS A 63 -1.96 9.44 -15.17
N VAL A 64 -1.13 9.05 -14.22
CA VAL A 64 -0.17 7.96 -14.40
C VAL A 64 -0.81 6.66 -13.88
N LEU A 65 -0.77 5.63 -14.70
CA LEU A 65 -1.24 4.28 -14.37
C LEU A 65 -0.04 3.35 -14.19
N ILE A 66 -0.05 2.63 -13.06
CA ILE A 66 0.91 1.56 -12.73
C ILE A 66 0.07 0.32 -12.44
N ARG A 67 0.23 -0.74 -13.22
CA ARG A 67 -0.55 -1.97 -13.02
C ARG A 67 0.25 -3.21 -13.39
N ASP A 68 -0.14 -4.34 -12.81
CA ASP A 68 0.35 -5.64 -13.25
C ASP A 68 -0.02 -5.86 -14.72
N ASN A 69 0.89 -6.48 -15.46
CA ASN A 69 0.44 -7.14 -16.66
C ASN A 69 -0.31 -8.40 -16.20
N GLU A 70 -1.60 -8.47 -16.52
CA GLU A 70 -2.34 -9.71 -16.35
C GLU A 70 -1.48 -10.85 -16.88
N LEU A 71 -1.17 -11.80 -16.03
CA LEU A 71 -0.63 -13.08 -16.49
C LEU A 71 -1.71 -13.66 -17.40
N LEU A 72 -1.58 -13.45 -18.70
CA LEU A 72 -2.33 -14.24 -19.68
C LEU A 72 -1.88 -15.68 -19.45
N VAL A 73 -2.62 -16.37 -18.57
CA VAL A 73 -2.56 -17.82 -18.51
C VAL A 73 -3.01 -18.26 -19.90
N SER A 74 -2.04 -18.57 -20.75
CA SER A 74 -2.35 -19.12 -22.06
C SER A 74 -3.08 -20.45 -21.81
N GLU A 75 -4.37 -20.50 -22.09
CA GLU A 75 -5.19 -21.73 -22.03
C GLU A 75 -4.68 -22.83 -22.98
N GLU A 76 -3.59 -22.63 -23.69
CA GLU A 76 -3.13 -23.48 -24.78
C GLU A 76 -2.43 -24.79 -24.38
N SER A 77 -2.44 -25.21 -23.12
CA SER A 77 -1.82 -26.52 -22.79
C SER A 77 -2.46 -27.31 -21.66
N LEU A 78 -3.75 -27.24 -21.49
CA LEU A 78 -4.46 -28.22 -20.65
C LEU A 78 -4.76 -29.49 -21.46
N GLY A 79 -3.70 -30.21 -21.83
CA GLY A 79 -3.82 -31.64 -22.13
C GLY A 79 -4.10 -32.40 -20.83
N ASP A 80 -5.02 -33.37 -20.92
CA ASP A 80 -5.53 -34.17 -19.82
C ASP A 80 -4.50 -34.49 -18.70
N ASP A 81 -4.96 -34.32 -17.45
CA ASP A 81 -4.44 -34.90 -16.20
C ASP A 81 -3.19 -34.29 -15.51
N LYS A 82 -2.82 -33.03 -15.73
CA LYS A 82 -1.84 -32.40 -14.85
C LYS A 82 -2.36 -31.07 -14.29
N VAL A 83 -2.82 -31.08 -13.04
CA VAL A 83 -2.98 -29.85 -12.25
C VAL A 83 -1.57 -29.32 -11.98
N CYS A 84 -1.08 -28.42 -12.84
CA CYS A 84 0.09 -27.64 -12.50
C CYS A 84 -0.31 -26.63 -11.45
N MET A 85 0.10 -26.83 -10.20
CA MET A 85 0.07 -25.77 -9.21
C MET A 85 1.13 -24.74 -9.66
N ILE A 86 0.68 -23.66 -10.28
CA ILE A 86 1.52 -22.49 -10.56
C ILE A 86 1.70 -21.81 -9.21
N GLU A 87 2.90 -21.83 -8.65
CA GLU A 87 3.21 -21.04 -7.47
C GLU A 87 3.03 -19.55 -7.82
N PRO A 88 2.22 -18.79 -7.05
CA PRO A 88 2.04 -17.39 -7.32
C PRO A 88 3.39 -16.67 -7.21
N ASN A 89 3.72 -15.88 -8.23
CA ASN A 89 4.94 -15.08 -8.25
C ASN A 89 4.66 -13.76 -7.54
N TYR A 90 4.93 -13.73 -6.23
CA TYR A 90 4.81 -12.50 -5.46
C TYR A 90 5.91 -11.50 -5.83
N THR A 91 5.49 -10.34 -6.27
CA THR A 91 6.38 -9.24 -6.66
C THR A 91 6.43 -8.18 -5.57
N SER A 92 7.64 -7.74 -5.23
CA SER A 92 7.88 -6.61 -4.33
C SER A 92 8.11 -5.34 -5.14
N TYR A 93 7.46 -4.24 -4.76
CA TYR A 93 7.55 -2.97 -5.46
C TYR A 93 8.15 -1.88 -4.58
N GLN A 94 9.10 -1.13 -5.12
CA GLN A 94 9.57 0.14 -4.58
C GLN A 94 9.12 1.25 -5.53
N ILE A 95 8.27 2.16 -5.04
CA ILE A 95 7.66 3.20 -5.86
C ILE A 95 8.08 4.56 -5.32
N TYR A 96 8.74 5.34 -6.16
CA TYR A 96 9.20 6.69 -5.85
C TYR A 96 8.31 7.68 -6.59
N VAL A 97 7.64 8.55 -5.84
CA VAL A 97 6.64 9.49 -6.36
C VAL A 97 6.99 10.91 -5.95
N PRO A 98 6.89 11.91 -6.83
CA PRO A 98 7.04 13.31 -6.47
C PRO A 98 6.06 13.74 -5.37
N LYS A 99 6.46 14.67 -4.53
CA LYS A 99 5.62 15.24 -3.48
C LYS A 99 4.35 15.90 -4.02
N ASN A 100 3.35 16.06 -3.17
CA ASN A 100 2.08 16.74 -3.47
C ASN A 100 1.26 16.09 -4.60
N ARG A 101 1.42 14.78 -4.79
CA ARG A 101 0.57 13.97 -5.68
C ARG A 101 -0.57 13.32 -4.89
N THR A 102 -1.62 12.96 -5.60
CA THR A 102 -2.72 12.14 -5.06
C THR A 102 -2.57 10.73 -5.60
N LEU A 103 -2.41 9.76 -4.69
CA LEU A 103 -2.27 8.35 -5.02
C LEU A 103 -3.59 7.61 -4.75
N TYR A 104 -3.96 6.78 -5.70
CA TYR A 104 -5.03 5.79 -5.59
C TYR A 104 -4.40 4.42 -5.76
N ILE A 105 -4.31 3.67 -4.69
CA ILE A 105 -3.64 2.37 -4.66
C ILE A 105 -4.67 1.30 -4.32
N SER A 106 -4.76 0.27 -5.16
CA SER A 106 -5.60 -0.90 -4.90
C SER A 106 -4.84 -2.18 -5.15
N PHE A 107 -5.03 -3.17 -4.26
CA PHE A 107 -4.56 -4.53 -4.46
C PHE A 107 -5.41 -5.52 -3.67
N MET A 108 -5.40 -6.79 -4.09
CA MET A 108 -6.18 -7.84 -3.46
C MET A 108 -5.45 -8.39 -2.23
N GLU A 109 -4.19 -8.81 -2.37
CA GLU A 109 -3.42 -9.39 -1.29
C GLU A 109 -1.99 -8.87 -1.29
N GLY A 110 -1.48 -8.51 -0.09
CA GLY A 110 -0.10 -8.08 0.10
C GLY A 110 0.09 -7.05 1.20
N ASN A 111 1.28 -6.46 1.26
CA ASN A 111 1.64 -5.52 2.31
C ASN A 111 1.96 -4.14 1.72
N PHE A 112 1.69 -3.09 2.49
CA PHE A 112 2.00 -1.72 2.11
C PHE A 112 2.73 -0.99 3.23
N TYR A 113 3.83 -0.33 2.88
CA TYR A 113 4.68 0.41 3.82
C TYR A 113 5.00 1.80 3.28
N THR A 114 4.87 2.81 4.12
CA THR A 114 5.41 4.14 3.82
C THR A 114 5.83 4.87 5.10
N ASP A 115 6.88 5.68 4.99
CA ASP A 115 7.38 6.59 6.03
C ASP A 115 7.48 7.99 5.44
N LYS A 116 6.86 8.98 6.08
CA LYS A 116 6.93 10.41 5.72
C LYS A 116 6.53 10.73 4.29
N PHE A 117 5.59 9.97 3.71
CA PHE A 117 5.10 10.30 2.37
C PHE A 117 4.38 11.65 2.37
N GLU A 118 4.71 12.50 1.39
CA GLU A 118 4.18 13.85 1.26
C GLU A 118 3.21 13.93 0.06
N GLY A 119 1.97 13.48 0.26
CA GLY A 119 0.90 13.48 -0.74
C GLY A 119 -0.37 12.83 -0.22
N ASP A 120 -1.49 13.05 -0.89
CA ASP A 120 -2.77 12.45 -0.54
C ASP A 120 -2.74 10.94 -0.87
N LEU A 121 -3.11 10.10 0.09
CA LEU A 121 -3.07 8.64 -0.05
C LEU A 121 -4.47 8.04 0.08
N ASN A 122 -4.92 7.36 -0.97
CA ASN A 122 -6.16 6.59 -0.99
C ASN A 122 -5.81 5.12 -1.21
N LEU A 123 -6.04 4.28 -0.20
CA LEU A 123 -5.73 2.86 -0.21
C LEU A 123 -7.02 2.05 -0.17
N LYS A 124 -7.14 1.07 -1.07
CA LYS A 124 -8.19 0.05 -1.05
C LYS A 124 -7.55 -1.33 -1.14
N VAL A 125 -7.65 -2.11 -0.08
CA VAL A 125 -6.97 -3.40 0.07
C VAL A 125 -7.96 -4.45 0.55
N GLU A 126 -7.93 -5.65 -0.03
CA GLU A 126 -8.77 -6.74 0.44
C GLU A 126 -8.13 -7.47 1.62
N ASP A 127 -6.87 -7.87 1.55
CA ASP A 127 -6.16 -8.53 2.65
C ASP A 127 -4.69 -8.10 2.73
N GLY A 128 -4.20 -7.82 3.94
CA GLY A 128 -2.79 -7.50 4.12
C GLY A 128 -2.43 -6.70 5.36
N ILE A 129 -1.18 -6.27 5.39
CA ILE A 129 -0.63 -5.45 6.45
C ILE A 129 -0.27 -4.07 5.91
N ILE A 130 -0.90 -3.04 6.47
CA ILE A 130 -0.67 -1.65 6.11
C ILE A 130 0.08 -0.95 7.25
N LYS A 131 1.28 -0.43 6.97
CA LYS A 131 2.07 0.32 7.94
C LYS A 131 2.33 1.73 7.42
N LEU A 132 1.81 2.71 8.14
CA LEU A 132 1.95 4.13 7.85
C LEU A 132 2.67 4.80 9.01
N LYS A 133 3.73 5.55 8.72
CA LYS A 133 4.52 6.24 9.73
C LYS A 133 4.69 7.71 9.40
N ASP A 134 4.54 8.59 10.41
CA ASP A 134 4.73 10.05 10.35
C ASP A 134 4.00 10.71 9.16
N MET A 135 2.69 10.39 9.03
CA MET A 135 1.87 10.87 7.93
C MET A 135 1.37 12.28 8.20
N ASN A 136 1.81 13.24 7.39
CA ASN A 136 1.46 14.66 7.47
C ASN A 136 0.44 15.10 6.40
N PHE A 137 -0.13 14.17 5.65
CA PHE A 137 -1.07 14.40 4.56
C PHE A 137 -2.33 13.54 4.73
N PRO A 138 -3.43 13.89 4.05
CA PRO A 138 -4.66 13.13 4.14
C PRO A 138 -4.49 11.67 3.71
N VAL A 139 -5.04 10.78 4.53
CA VAL A 139 -5.08 9.34 4.23
C VAL A 139 -6.53 8.86 4.29
N LYS A 140 -6.95 8.12 3.27
CA LYS A 140 -8.18 7.33 3.26
C LYS A 140 -7.82 5.87 3.02
N LEU A 141 -8.17 5.02 3.96
CA LEU A 141 -7.85 3.60 3.93
C LEU A 141 -9.11 2.76 4.08
N SER A 142 -9.31 1.83 3.16
CA SER A 142 -10.28 0.73 3.25
C SER A 142 -9.54 -0.58 3.22
N LEU A 143 -9.71 -1.42 4.24
CA LEU A 143 -9.09 -2.75 4.35
C LEU A 143 -10.14 -3.76 4.80
N ASN A 144 -10.33 -4.84 4.04
CA ASN A 144 -11.29 -5.87 4.41
C ASN A 144 -10.75 -6.75 5.53
N ALA A 145 -9.58 -7.39 5.36
CA ALA A 145 -8.95 -8.27 6.35
C ALA A 145 -7.48 -7.90 6.58
N GLY A 146 -6.88 -8.34 7.70
CA GLY A 146 -5.48 -8.10 8.01
C GLY A 146 -5.25 -7.11 9.15
N SER A 147 -4.31 -6.17 9.00
CA SER A 147 -3.98 -5.22 10.07
C SER A 147 -3.49 -3.87 9.54
N VAL A 148 -3.88 -2.80 10.24
CA VAL A 148 -3.40 -1.43 9.99
C VAL A 148 -2.57 -0.97 11.18
N PHE A 149 -1.38 -0.47 10.94
CA PHE A 149 -0.50 0.12 11.94
C PHE A 149 -0.20 1.57 11.58
N LEU A 150 -0.60 2.50 12.44
CA LEU A 150 -0.21 3.91 12.36
C LEU A 150 0.82 4.21 13.44
N HIS A 151 1.96 4.74 13.04
CA HIS A 151 3.05 5.11 13.95
C HIS A 151 3.35 6.61 13.88
N GLU A 152 3.84 7.16 14.98
CA GLU A 152 4.29 8.56 15.10
C GLU A 152 3.21 9.57 14.67
N ILE A 153 1.98 9.35 15.12
CA ILE A 153 0.83 10.19 14.76
C ILE A 153 0.95 11.54 15.49
N ARG A 154 0.90 12.63 14.72
CA ARG A 154 0.97 14.02 15.23
C ARG A 154 0.02 14.91 14.45
N ASN A 155 -0.51 15.95 15.11
CA ASN A 155 -1.29 17.03 14.49
C ASN A 155 -2.34 16.54 13.47
N THR A 156 -3.06 15.48 13.83
CA THR A 156 -3.92 14.73 12.92
C THR A 156 -5.30 14.52 13.52
N LYS A 157 -6.33 14.60 12.69
CA LYS A 157 -7.67 14.11 13.02
C LYS A 157 -7.80 12.67 12.53
N ILE A 158 -8.08 11.75 13.45
CA ILE A 158 -8.28 10.32 13.14
C ILE A 158 -9.76 10.01 13.23
N ASP A 159 -10.29 9.34 12.20
CA ASP A 159 -11.60 8.70 12.17
C ASP A 159 -11.41 7.24 11.75
N ALA A 160 -11.29 6.35 12.73
CA ALA A 160 -11.01 4.93 12.52
C ALA A 160 -12.19 4.08 12.98
N GLU A 161 -12.57 3.09 12.17
CA GLU A 161 -13.66 2.17 12.46
C GLU A 161 -13.38 0.78 11.92
N THR A 162 -13.65 -0.25 12.73
CA THR A 162 -13.63 -1.64 12.33
C THR A 162 -14.95 -2.33 12.71
N ASN A 163 -15.49 -3.18 11.84
CA ASN A 163 -16.75 -3.86 12.13
C ASN A 163 -16.57 -5.05 13.07
N LEU A 164 -15.59 -5.92 12.80
CA LEU A 164 -15.36 -7.18 13.51
C LEU A 164 -13.94 -7.29 14.09
N GLY A 165 -13.01 -6.45 13.63
CA GLY A 165 -11.65 -6.40 14.15
C GLY A 165 -11.55 -5.75 15.53
N VAL A 166 -10.32 -5.53 15.97
CA VAL A 166 -9.98 -4.84 17.23
C VAL A 166 -9.34 -3.49 16.89
N LEU A 167 -9.70 -2.45 17.64
CA LEU A 167 -9.05 -1.14 17.59
C LEU A 167 -8.27 -0.95 18.88
N VAL A 168 -6.95 -0.82 18.77
CA VAL A 168 -6.04 -0.53 19.87
C VAL A 168 -5.53 0.89 19.72
N ASN A 169 -5.75 1.73 20.74
CA ASN A 169 -5.31 3.11 20.76
C ASN A 169 -4.25 3.29 21.86
N ASP A 170 -3.00 3.43 21.46
CA ASP A 170 -1.84 3.67 22.33
C ASP A 170 -1.27 5.09 22.12
N ILE A 171 -2.13 6.03 21.74
CA ILE A 171 -1.73 7.43 21.51
C ILE A 171 -1.72 8.22 22.81
N SER A 172 -2.64 7.92 23.74
CA SER A 172 -2.73 8.53 25.06
C SER A 172 -2.50 7.49 26.14
N GLU A 173 -1.82 7.87 27.23
CA GLU A 173 -1.55 7.03 28.40
C GLU A 173 -2.82 6.57 29.14
N GLU A 174 -3.98 7.03 28.75
CA GLU A 174 -5.26 6.51 29.24
C GLU A 174 -5.53 5.15 28.58
N ASP A 175 -5.23 4.15 29.36
CA ASP A 175 -5.38 2.73 29.09
C ASP A 175 -6.83 2.39 28.69
N SER A 176 -7.16 2.49 27.43
CA SER A 176 -8.45 2.04 26.90
C SER A 176 -8.31 0.63 26.33
N ALA A 177 -8.10 -0.33 27.24
CA ALA A 177 -8.10 -1.77 26.96
C ALA A 177 -9.49 -2.32 26.58
N MET A 178 -10.39 -1.46 26.10
CA MET A 178 -11.67 -1.91 25.55
C MET A 178 -11.55 -2.03 24.03
N PRO A 179 -12.08 -3.09 23.44
CA PRO A 179 -12.15 -3.21 21.98
C PRO A 179 -13.13 -2.18 21.43
N ASN A 180 -12.69 -0.94 21.33
CA ASN A 180 -13.45 0.12 20.68
C ASN A 180 -13.44 -0.18 19.17
N LYS A 181 -14.63 -0.34 18.61
CA LYS A 181 -14.80 -0.53 17.17
C LYS A 181 -14.73 0.77 16.39
N LYS A 182 -14.81 1.90 17.08
CA LYS A 182 -14.79 3.22 16.48
C LYS A 182 -14.04 4.23 17.34
N LEU A 183 -13.18 5.02 16.70
CA LEU A 183 -12.44 6.12 17.30
C LEU A 183 -12.58 7.37 16.44
N LEU A 184 -12.94 8.48 17.10
CA LEU A 184 -12.84 9.82 16.52
C LEU A 184 -11.98 10.65 17.47
N GLN A 185 -10.75 10.94 17.09
CA GLN A 185 -9.78 11.63 17.95
C GLN A 185 -9.07 12.74 17.19
N THR A 186 -8.78 13.84 17.88
CA THR A 186 -7.97 14.95 17.37
C THR A 186 -6.70 15.04 18.19
N ILE A 187 -5.55 15.04 17.52
CA ILE A 187 -4.23 15.08 18.15
C ILE A 187 -3.56 16.39 17.75
N GLY A 188 -3.15 17.19 18.71
CA GLY A 188 -2.49 18.47 18.51
C GLY A 188 -3.34 19.45 17.70
N ASN A 189 -2.71 20.23 16.82
CA ASN A 189 -3.37 21.14 15.89
C ASN A 189 -3.49 20.44 14.53
N PRO A 190 -4.63 19.83 14.20
CA PRO A 190 -4.75 19.00 13.02
C PRO A 190 -4.74 19.84 11.74
N ASN A 191 -3.80 19.56 10.88
CA ASN A 191 -3.71 20.10 9.53
C ASN A 191 -4.00 19.04 8.45
N ASN A 192 -4.18 17.79 8.87
CA ASN A 192 -4.55 16.66 8.01
C ASN A 192 -5.61 15.78 8.68
N SER A 193 -6.09 14.78 7.93
CA SER A 193 -7.02 13.76 8.43
C SER A 193 -6.65 12.36 7.95
N ILE A 194 -6.82 11.39 8.84
CA ILE A 194 -6.68 9.97 8.53
C ILE A 194 -8.04 9.31 8.75
N VAL A 195 -8.59 8.73 7.71
CA VAL A 195 -9.85 7.99 7.74
C VAL A 195 -9.59 6.53 7.44
N ILE A 196 -9.96 5.64 8.37
CA ILE A 196 -9.75 4.20 8.25
C ILE A 196 -11.09 3.49 8.40
N ARG A 197 -11.41 2.61 7.46
CA ARG A 197 -12.59 1.74 7.50
C ARG A 197 -12.16 0.32 7.23
N THR A 198 -12.44 -0.57 8.19
CA THR A 198 -12.13 -2.00 8.03
C THR A 198 -13.33 -2.88 8.37
N ILE A 199 -13.33 -4.11 7.87
CA ILE A 199 -14.36 -5.10 8.18
C ILE A 199 -13.84 -6.09 9.22
N LEU A 200 -12.83 -6.89 8.87
CA LEU A 200 -12.23 -7.91 9.73
C LEU A 200 -10.86 -7.51 10.28
N ALA A 201 -10.27 -6.43 9.71
CA ALA A 201 -8.92 -6.04 10.05
C ALA A 201 -8.81 -5.34 11.41
N ASN A 202 -7.69 -5.54 12.07
CA ASN A 202 -7.33 -4.85 13.30
C ASN A 202 -6.67 -3.50 12.99
N ILE A 203 -6.87 -2.53 13.88
CA ILE A 203 -6.29 -1.19 13.77
C ILE A 203 -5.45 -0.92 15.03
N TYR A 204 -4.18 -0.57 14.84
CA TYR A 204 -3.23 -0.24 15.90
C TYR A 204 -2.71 1.18 15.71
N LEU A 205 -2.93 2.05 16.70
CA LEU A 205 -2.56 3.45 16.67
C LEU A 205 -1.51 3.73 17.72
N TYR A 206 -0.32 4.21 17.31
CA TYR A 206 0.80 4.51 18.19
C TYR A 206 1.16 5.99 18.10
N GLY A 207 1.15 6.67 19.25
CA GLY A 207 1.60 8.04 19.36
C GLY A 207 3.11 8.20 19.14
N SER A 208 3.56 9.44 18.94
CA SER A 208 4.98 9.75 19.00
C SER A 208 5.44 9.65 20.47
N LYS A 209 6.46 8.85 20.72
CA LYS A 209 7.21 8.92 21.98
C LYS A 209 8.20 10.05 21.82
N ASP A 210 7.94 11.18 22.50
CA ASP A 210 8.88 12.29 22.62
C ASP A 210 10.13 11.86 23.39
#